data_b52ad7f8dc28609c30a4ea5b43d389ab
#
_entry.id   b52ad7f8dc28609c30a4ea5b43d389ab
#
_cell.length_a   1.000
_cell.length_b   1.000
_cell.length_c   1.000
_cell.angle_alpha   90.00
_cell.angle_beta   90.00
_cell.angle_gamma   90.00
#
_symmetry.space_group_name_H-M   'P 1'
#
loop_
_entity.id
_entity.type
_entity.pdbx_description
1 polymer ?
#
loop_
_entity_poly.entity_id
_entity_poly.type
_entity_poly.pdbx_seq_one_letter_code
_entity_poly.pdbx_strand_id
1 'polypeptide(L)'
;MDIIAAIEDRSSAARLTEPAPNKEQLEKILRAAAHAPDHGRLSPWRFAVMEGPSRGILADAMADLLLRNHAHASAEMLVAEKSKALRAPMIIAVAAHVTAGHKVPEIEQVVAVGAAIQNMLLAAESLGFGSMWKTGAPAYDAGVRQALGFAADDQIIGFVYLGRQLAPGKPREHTLTGLVRYL
;
A
#
# COMPACT_ATOMS: atom_id res chain seq x y z
N MET A 1 -0.54 -8.34 -22.26
CA MET A 1 -1.82 -7.94 -21.63
C MET A 1 -2.14 -6.55 -22.13
N ASP A 2 -3.35 -6.31 -22.58
CA ASP A 2 -3.85 -4.95 -22.89
C ASP A 2 -3.95 -4.15 -21.59
N ILE A 3 -3.51 -2.90 -21.60
CA ILE A 3 -3.46 -2.08 -20.38
C ILE A 3 -4.87 -1.71 -19.88
N ILE A 4 -5.82 -1.52 -20.79
CA ILE A 4 -7.20 -1.22 -20.40
C ILE A 4 -7.82 -2.43 -19.72
N ALA A 5 -7.68 -3.62 -20.30
CA ALA A 5 -8.12 -4.86 -19.68
C ALA A 5 -7.47 -5.08 -18.30
N ALA A 6 -6.17 -4.78 -18.15
CA ALA A 6 -5.49 -4.89 -16.86
C ALA A 6 -6.07 -3.93 -15.79
N ILE A 7 -6.49 -2.73 -16.20
CA ILE A 7 -7.12 -1.76 -15.30
C ILE A 7 -8.52 -2.23 -14.89
N GLU A 8 -9.31 -2.75 -15.84
CA GLU A 8 -10.68 -3.19 -15.63
C GLU A 8 -10.75 -4.49 -14.79
N ASP A 9 -9.86 -5.44 -15.08
CA ASP A 9 -9.80 -6.74 -14.38
C ASP A 9 -9.18 -6.66 -12.99
N ARG A 10 -8.32 -5.64 -12.75
CA ARG A 10 -7.65 -5.49 -11.47
C ARG A 10 -8.65 -5.42 -10.31
N SER A 11 -8.51 -6.32 -9.38
CA SER A 11 -9.32 -6.37 -8.15
C SER A 11 -8.46 -6.49 -6.91
N SER A 12 -9.01 -6.09 -5.77
CA SER A 12 -8.33 -6.25 -4.48
C SER A 12 -8.43 -7.72 -4.02
N ALA A 13 -7.28 -8.36 -3.85
CA ALA A 13 -7.20 -9.75 -3.40
C ALA A 13 -7.46 -9.87 -1.90
N ALA A 14 -8.55 -10.56 -1.53
CA ALA A 14 -8.92 -10.74 -0.12
C ALA A 14 -7.97 -11.69 0.63
N ARG A 15 -7.40 -12.68 -0.07
CA ARG A 15 -6.48 -13.69 0.46
C ARG A 15 -5.27 -13.82 -0.44
N LEU A 16 -4.11 -13.67 0.15
CA LEU A 16 -2.82 -13.75 -0.50
C LEU A 16 -1.96 -14.81 0.18
N THR A 17 -1.21 -15.59 -0.62
CA THR A 17 -0.35 -16.66 -0.14
C THR A 17 1.01 -16.62 -0.83
N GLU A 18 1.92 -17.46 -0.37
CA GLU A 18 3.20 -17.68 -1.03
C GLU A 18 3.01 -18.19 -2.49
N PRO A 19 3.97 -17.92 -3.36
CA PRO A 19 5.19 -17.16 -3.10
C PRO A 19 4.96 -15.62 -3.15
N ALA A 20 5.79 -14.89 -2.42
CA ALA A 20 5.98 -13.46 -2.61
C ALA A 20 6.68 -13.17 -3.96
N PRO A 21 6.62 -11.93 -4.48
CA PRO A 21 7.51 -11.49 -5.55
C PRO A 21 8.98 -11.70 -5.18
N ASN A 22 9.76 -12.30 -6.07
CA ASN A 22 11.20 -12.37 -5.88
C ASN A 22 11.85 -10.99 -6.07
N LYS A 23 13.17 -10.89 -5.81
CA LYS A 23 13.91 -9.61 -5.86
C LYS A 23 13.75 -8.89 -7.22
N GLU A 24 13.84 -9.61 -8.34
CA GLU A 24 13.70 -9.01 -9.66
C GLU A 24 12.27 -8.52 -9.93
N GLN A 25 11.27 -9.29 -9.52
CA GLN A 25 9.86 -8.93 -9.65
C GLN A 25 9.50 -7.74 -8.76
N LEU A 26 10.00 -7.74 -7.52
CA LEU A 26 9.84 -6.60 -6.61
C LEU A 26 10.46 -5.32 -7.20
N GLU A 27 11.66 -5.41 -7.76
CA GLU A 27 12.30 -4.27 -8.39
C GLU A 27 11.48 -3.73 -9.56
N LYS A 28 10.86 -4.58 -10.39
CA LYS A 28 9.95 -4.16 -11.47
C LYS A 28 8.73 -3.42 -10.91
N ILE A 29 8.14 -3.92 -9.80
CA ILE A 29 7.00 -3.27 -9.14
C ILE A 29 7.40 -1.88 -8.60
N LEU A 30 8.54 -1.77 -7.92
CA LEU A 30 9.02 -0.50 -7.37
C LEU A 30 9.41 0.50 -8.47
N ARG A 31 10.01 0.03 -9.57
CA ARG A 31 10.28 0.88 -10.75
C ARG A 31 8.99 1.40 -11.38
N ALA A 32 7.97 0.56 -11.52
CA ALA A 32 6.66 0.99 -12.03
C ALA A 32 6.07 2.11 -11.15
N ALA A 33 6.17 1.99 -9.82
CA ALA A 33 5.77 3.05 -8.90
C ALA A 33 6.53 4.36 -9.18
N ALA A 34 7.85 4.30 -9.34
CA ALA A 34 8.70 5.46 -9.56
C ALA A 34 8.49 6.14 -10.93
N HIS A 35 7.74 5.52 -11.84
CA HIS A 35 7.30 6.11 -13.11
C HIS A 35 5.94 6.82 -13.04
N ALA A 36 5.36 6.97 -11.85
CA ALA A 36 4.14 7.76 -11.69
C ALA A 36 4.37 9.23 -12.06
N PRO A 37 3.32 9.93 -12.56
CA PRO A 37 3.40 11.37 -12.77
C PRO A 37 3.76 12.11 -11.48
N ASP A 38 4.71 13.00 -11.57
CA ASP A 38 5.27 13.74 -10.43
C ASP A 38 5.53 15.19 -10.83
N HIS A 39 4.67 16.08 -10.39
CA HIS A 39 4.82 17.51 -10.64
C HIS A 39 6.08 18.03 -9.95
N GLY A 40 6.96 18.64 -10.72
CA GLY A 40 8.22 19.17 -10.23
C GLY A 40 9.34 18.15 -10.05
N ARG A 41 9.10 16.87 -10.34
CA ARG A 41 10.08 15.76 -10.23
C ARG A 41 10.69 15.65 -8.82
N LEU A 42 9.85 15.72 -7.80
CA LEU A 42 10.25 15.70 -6.40
C LEU A 42 10.52 14.30 -5.87
N SER A 43 10.06 13.27 -6.59
CA SER A 43 10.16 11.84 -6.21
C SER A 43 9.71 11.61 -4.75
N PRO A 44 8.45 11.95 -4.42
CA PRO A 44 7.99 12.03 -3.04
C PRO A 44 7.78 10.67 -2.38
N TRP A 45 7.87 9.58 -3.13
CA TRP A 45 7.61 8.24 -2.61
C TRP A 45 8.75 7.69 -1.75
N ARG A 46 8.38 7.02 -0.65
CA ARG A 46 9.25 6.21 0.20
C ARG A 46 8.61 4.84 0.37
N PHE A 47 9.45 3.80 0.35
CA PHE A 47 8.98 2.42 0.44
C PHE A 47 9.69 1.68 1.58
N ALA A 48 8.92 1.00 2.44
CA ALA A 48 9.44 0.04 3.41
C ALA A 48 8.89 -1.35 3.05
N VAL A 49 9.78 -2.26 2.65
CA VAL A 49 9.42 -3.62 2.23
C VAL A 49 9.55 -4.57 3.41
N MET A 50 8.51 -5.34 3.67
CA MET A 50 8.44 -6.32 4.74
C MET A 50 8.08 -7.68 4.16
N GLU A 51 8.95 -8.67 4.38
CA GLU A 51 8.75 -10.07 4.01
C GLU A 51 9.25 -11.00 5.13
N GLY A 52 8.79 -12.24 5.16
CA GLY A 52 9.19 -13.18 6.19
C GLY A 52 9.02 -12.61 7.60
N PRO A 53 10.04 -12.72 8.48
CA PRO A 53 9.96 -12.23 9.86
C PRO A 53 9.79 -10.72 9.99
N SER A 54 10.25 -9.91 9.02
CA SER A 54 10.18 -8.44 9.11
C SER A 54 8.75 -7.89 9.11
N ARG A 55 7.75 -8.67 8.67
CA ARG A 55 6.33 -8.33 8.83
C ARG A 55 5.92 -8.20 10.30
N GLY A 56 6.68 -8.85 11.21
CA GLY A 56 6.51 -8.72 12.64
C GLY A 56 6.66 -7.28 13.13
N ILE A 57 7.49 -6.46 12.48
CA ILE A 57 7.66 -5.04 12.82
C ILE A 57 6.32 -4.29 12.72
N LEU A 58 5.61 -4.48 11.59
CA LEU A 58 4.29 -3.88 11.43
C LEU A 58 3.26 -4.50 12.39
N ALA A 59 3.30 -5.82 12.59
CA ALA A 59 2.40 -6.52 13.50
C ALA A 59 2.52 -5.99 14.93
N ASP A 60 3.74 -5.83 15.43
CA ASP A 60 4.01 -5.32 16.78
C ASP A 60 3.58 -3.85 16.90
N ALA A 61 3.93 -3.00 15.93
CA ALA A 61 3.53 -1.60 15.92
C ALA A 61 1.99 -1.41 15.90
N MET A 62 1.26 -2.30 15.19
CA MET A 62 -0.21 -2.30 15.18
C MET A 62 -0.78 -2.74 16.55
N ALA A 63 -0.18 -3.73 17.20
CA ALA A 63 -0.58 -4.15 18.53
C ALA A 63 -0.33 -3.05 19.57
N ASP A 64 0.81 -2.35 19.50
CA ASP A 64 1.12 -1.21 20.35
C ASP A 64 0.13 -0.06 20.14
N LEU A 65 -0.26 0.22 18.89
CA LEU A 65 -1.31 1.18 18.59
C LEU A 65 -2.64 0.78 19.23
N LEU A 66 -3.01 -0.50 19.15
CA LEU A 66 -4.22 -1.00 19.79
C LEU A 66 -4.18 -0.78 21.31
N LEU A 67 -3.05 -1.10 21.96
CA LEU A 67 -2.87 -0.91 23.42
C LEU A 67 -2.95 0.56 23.83
N ARG A 68 -2.37 1.47 23.04
CA ARG A 68 -2.48 2.91 23.31
C ARG A 68 -3.92 3.42 23.26
N ASN A 69 -4.72 2.88 22.34
CA ASN A 69 -6.11 3.29 22.16
C ASN A 69 -7.09 2.52 23.08
N HIS A 70 -6.71 1.33 23.53
CA HIS A 70 -7.53 0.42 24.32
C HIS A 70 -6.66 -0.28 25.37
N ALA A 71 -6.44 0.41 26.51
CA ALA A 71 -5.55 -0.06 27.59
C ALA A 71 -5.91 -1.45 28.17
N HIS A 72 -7.15 -1.90 27.96
CA HIS A 72 -7.66 -3.21 28.42
C HIS A 72 -7.87 -4.19 27.26
N ALA A 73 -7.16 -4.01 26.12
CA ALA A 73 -7.24 -4.96 25.02
C ALA A 73 -6.84 -6.37 25.48
N SER A 74 -7.67 -7.37 25.18
CA SER A 74 -7.39 -8.75 25.55
C SER A 74 -6.25 -9.35 24.69
N ALA A 75 -5.69 -10.46 25.14
CA ALA A 75 -4.66 -11.19 24.40
C ALA A 75 -5.19 -11.61 23.00
N GLU A 76 -6.44 -12.02 22.91
CA GLU A 76 -7.10 -12.40 21.65
C GLU A 76 -7.20 -11.21 20.68
N MET A 77 -7.52 -10.01 21.20
CA MET A 77 -7.56 -8.78 20.38
C MET A 77 -6.17 -8.45 19.83
N LEU A 78 -5.12 -8.59 20.64
CA LEU A 78 -3.74 -8.35 20.20
C LEU A 78 -3.30 -9.36 19.13
N VAL A 79 -3.61 -10.63 19.31
CA VAL A 79 -3.34 -11.67 18.31
C VAL A 79 -4.08 -11.39 17.00
N ALA A 80 -5.35 -11.01 17.08
CA ALA A 80 -6.14 -10.65 15.91
C ALA A 80 -5.57 -9.43 15.18
N GLU A 81 -5.10 -8.40 15.92
CA GLU A 81 -4.48 -7.21 15.34
C GLU A 81 -3.17 -7.57 14.62
N LYS A 82 -2.26 -8.28 15.29
CA LYS A 82 -1.00 -8.75 14.70
C LYS A 82 -1.22 -9.60 13.45
N SER A 83 -2.25 -10.45 13.45
CA SER A 83 -2.57 -11.31 12.30
C SER A 83 -2.85 -10.53 11.01
N LYS A 84 -3.28 -9.26 11.11
CA LYS A 84 -3.55 -8.42 9.94
C LYS A 84 -2.30 -8.16 9.10
N ALA A 85 -1.13 -8.02 9.74
CA ALA A 85 0.16 -7.86 9.06
C ALA A 85 0.69 -9.18 8.45
N LEU A 86 0.07 -10.32 8.75
CA LEU A 86 0.49 -11.63 8.26
C LEU A 86 -0.39 -12.17 7.12
N ARG A 87 -1.35 -11.37 6.64
CA ARG A 87 -2.33 -11.79 5.60
C ARG A 87 -1.76 -11.89 4.19
N ALA A 88 -0.52 -11.51 3.98
CA ALA A 88 0.21 -11.65 2.73
C ALA A 88 1.67 -11.99 3.02
N PRO A 89 2.37 -12.69 2.12
CA PRO A 89 3.78 -13.00 2.31
C PRO A 89 4.70 -11.78 2.23
N MET A 90 4.27 -10.72 1.53
CA MET A 90 4.98 -9.44 1.44
C MET A 90 4.04 -8.27 1.65
N ILE A 91 4.52 -7.23 2.35
CA ILE A 91 3.82 -5.95 2.51
C ILE A 91 4.82 -4.84 2.18
N ILE A 92 4.37 -3.87 1.39
CA ILE A 92 5.12 -2.64 1.14
C ILE A 92 4.36 -1.48 1.77
N ALA A 93 4.92 -0.88 2.81
CA ALA A 93 4.42 0.40 3.29
C ALA A 93 4.91 1.49 2.35
N VAL A 94 4.00 2.34 1.91
CA VAL A 94 4.29 3.44 0.98
C VAL A 94 3.96 4.75 1.66
N ALA A 95 4.95 5.63 1.73
CA ALA A 95 4.80 6.95 2.33
C ALA A 95 5.14 8.06 1.34
N ALA A 96 4.54 9.22 1.56
CA ALA A 96 4.88 10.47 0.90
C ALA A 96 5.85 11.26 1.78
N HIS A 97 7.01 11.57 1.22
CA HIS A 97 7.95 12.56 1.76
C HIS A 97 7.61 13.92 1.15
N VAL A 98 6.90 14.73 1.92
CA VAL A 98 6.41 16.02 1.43
C VAL A 98 7.48 17.10 1.63
N THR A 99 7.88 17.77 0.54
CA THR A 99 8.74 18.95 0.60
C THR A 99 7.88 20.16 0.97
N ALA A 100 7.85 20.49 2.27
CA ALA A 100 7.09 21.60 2.78
C ALA A 100 7.59 22.95 2.21
N GLY A 101 6.65 23.87 1.96
CA GLY A 101 6.97 25.21 1.44
C GLY A 101 7.45 25.22 -0.02
N HIS A 102 7.43 24.09 -0.73
CA HIS A 102 7.74 24.05 -2.16
C HIS A 102 6.58 24.68 -2.97
N LYS A 103 6.93 25.20 -4.19
CA LYS A 103 5.93 25.77 -5.11
C LYS A 103 4.86 24.76 -5.57
N VAL A 104 5.20 23.44 -5.57
CA VAL A 104 4.24 22.36 -5.81
C VAL A 104 3.48 22.12 -4.51
N PRO A 105 2.15 22.26 -4.50
CA PRO A 105 1.34 22.03 -3.30
C PRO A 105 1.51 20.63 -2.71
N GLU A 106 1.44 20.50 -1.38
CA GLU A 106 1.61 19.23 -0.67
C GLU A 106 0.64 18.16 -1.16
N ILE A 107 -0.63 18.55 -1.43
CA ILE A 107 -1.65 17.62 -1.94
C ILE A 107 -1.23 16.97 -3.26
N GLU A 108 -0.57 17.69 -4.16
CA GLU A 108 -0.11 17.15 -5.44
C GLU A 108 1.00 16.13 -5.24
N GLN A 109 1.90 16.36 -4.27
CA GLN A 109 2.94 15.41 -3.89
C GLN A 109 2.34 14.12 -3.31
N VAL A 110 1.33 14.23 -2.47
CA VAL A 110 0.58 13.08 -1.91
C VAL A 110 -0.17 12.32 -3.01
N VAL A 111 -0.85 13.02 -3.92
CA VAL A 111 -1.58 12.40 -5.05
C VAL A 111 -0.63 11.65 -5.98
N ALA A 112 0.59 12.17 -6.22
CA ALA A 112 1.61 11.47 -7.01
C ALA A 112 1.97 10.11 -6.39
N VAL A 113 2.05 10.01 -5.04
CA VAL A 113 2.28 8.74 -4.35
C VAL A 113 1.08 7.79 -4.48
N GLY A 114 -0.15 8.31 -4.49
CA GLY A 114 -1.33 7.51 -4.80
C GLY A 114 -1.28 6.92 -6.22
N ALA A 115 -0.84 7.70 -7.22
CA ALA A 115 -0.61 7.22 -8.58
C ALA A 115 0.51 6.16 -8.63
N ALA A 116 1.59 6.34 -7.84
CA ALA A 116 2.65 5.35 -7.71
C ALA A 116 2.13 4.02 -7.15
N ILE A 117 1.26 4.05 -6.14
CA ILE A 117 0.61 2.82 -5.62
C ILE A 117 -0.22 2.15 -6.71
N GLN A 118 -1.01 2.89 -7.49
CA GLN A 118 -1.79 2.29 -8.58
C GLN A 118 -0.89 1.60 -9.61
N ASN A 119 0.24 2.20 -9.97
CA ASN A 119 1.22 1.56 -10.84
C ASN A 119 1.78 0.26 -10.23
N MET A 120 2.03 0.23 -8.91
CA MET A 120 2.46 -1.00 -8.20
C MET A 120 1.42 -2.11 -8.33
N LEU A 121 0.12 -1.78 -8.15
CA LEU A 121 -0.96 -2.76 -8.24
C LEU A 121 -1.05 -3.37 -9.64
N LEU A 122 -0.96 -2.54 -10.68
CA LEU A 122 -0.97 -3.00 -12.09
C LEU A 122 0.27 -3.81 -12.45
N ALA A 123 1.45 -3.40 -11.98
CA ALA A 123 2.69 -4.14 -12.19
C ALA A 123 2.65 -5.50 -11.50
N ALA A 124 2.13 -5.59 -10.28
CA ALA A 124 1.93 -6.84 -9.58
C ALA A 124 1.00 -7.79 -10.36
N GLU A 125 -0.15 -7.27 -10.82
CA GLU A 125 -1.10 -8.02 -11.66
C GLU A 125 -0.43 -8.57 -12.91
N SER A 126 0.33 -7.73 -13.65
CA SER A 126 1.03 -8.15 -14.87
C SER A 126 2.08 -9.23 -14.63
N LEU A 127 2.61 -9.34 -13.41
CA LEU A 127 3.56 -10.37 -12.98
C LEU A 127 2.86 -11.61 -12.37
N GLY A 128 1.52 -11.63 -12.38
CA GLY A 128 0.70 -12.74 -11.87
C GLY A 128 0.59 -12.76 -10.35
N PHE A 129 0.74 -11.61 -9.68
CA PHE A 129 0.52 -11.47 -8.24
C PHE A 129 -0.79 -10.75 -7.96
N GLY A 130 -1.52 -11.24 -6.98
CA GLY A 130 -2.61 -10.49 -6.38
C GLY A 130 -2.09 -9.39 -5.48
N SER A 131 -2.87 -8.34 -5.33
CA SER A 131 -2.52 -7.20 -4.48
C SER A 131 -3.74 -6.63 -3.76
N MET A 132 -3.48 -5.95 -2.63
CA MET A 132 -4.50 -5.17 -1.92
C MET A 132 -3.86 -3.93 -1.31
N TRP A 133 -4.39 -2.77 -1.62
CA TRP A 133 -4.04 -1.53 -0.95
C TRP A 133 -4.93 -1.33 0.29
N LYS A 134 -4.30 -1.19 1.45
CA LYS A 134 -4.95 -0.94 2.73
C LYS A 134 -4.44 0.34 3.36
N THR A 135 -5.31 0.95 4.13
CA THR A 135 -5.05 2.13 4.97
C THR A 135 -5.56 1.84 6.39
N GLY A 136 -6.20 2.79 7.04
CA GLY A 136 -6.79 2.69 8.36
C GLY A 136 -5.89 3.30 9.43
N ALA A 137 -6.24 3.12 10.69
CA ALA A 137 -5.54 3.75 11.82
C ALA A 137 -4.01 3.61 11.79
N PRO A 138 -3.41 2.46 11.39
CA PRO A 138 -1.96 2.32 11.31
C PRO A 138 -1.27 3.29 10.34
N ALA A 139 -1.96 3.72 9.28
CA ALA A 139 -1.40 4.67 8.31
C ALA A 139 -1.26 6.10 8.87
N TYR A 140 -1.99 6.41 9.92
CA TYR A 140 -2.00 7.75 10.54
C TYR A 140 -1.26 7.79 11.88
N ASP A 141 -0.70 6.66 12.33
CA ASP A 141 -0.05 6.56 13.63
C ASP A 141 1.46 6.84 13.56
N ALA A 142 1.93 7.76 14.41
CA ALA A 142 3.32 8.14 14.46
C ALA A 142 4.24 6.99 14.92
N GLY A 143 3.77 6.10 15.80
CA GLY A 143 4.52 4.95 16.28
C GLY A 143 4.71 3.92 15.17
N VAL A 144 3.67 3.66 14.37
CA VAL A 144 3.76 2.79 13.20
C VAL A 144 4.73 3.39 12.16
N ARG A 145 4.62 4.69 11.88
CA ARG A 145 5.54 5.39 10.97
C ARG A 145 6.99 5.25 11.41
N GLN A 146 7.26 5.50 12.69
CA GLN A 146 8.60 5.38 13.28
C GLN A 146 9.12 3.94 13.24
N ALA A 147 8.30 2.95 13.59
CA ALA A 147 8.68 1.54 13.58
C ALA A 147 9.08 1.06 12.17
N LEU A 148 8.48 1.65 11.12
CA LEU A 148 8.81 1.35 9.72
C LEU A 148 9.99 2.15 9.18
N GLY A 149 10.64 2.99 10.00
CA GLY A 149 11.82 3.75 9.63
C GLY A 149 11.55 4.98 8.77
N PHE A 150 10.31 5.44 8.68
CA PHE A 150 9.95 6.67 7.98
C PHE A 150 10.28 7.91 8.83
N ALA A 151 10.57 9.02 8.17
CA ALA A 151 10.81 10.30 8.83
C ALA A 151 9.55 10.84 9.54
N ALA A 152 9.73 11.76 10.48
CA ALA A 152 8.62 12.31 11.28
C ALA A 152 7.59 13.06 10.45
N ASP A 153 8.00 13.64 9.33
CA ASP A 153 7.20 14.39 8.36
C ASP A 153 6.68 13.54 7.19
N ASP A 154 7.13 12.27 7.07
CA ASP A 154 6.58 11.37 6.07
C ASP A 154 5.11 11.01 6.40
N GLN A 155 4.28 10.90 5.38
CA GLN A 155 2.87 10.52 5.50
C GLN A 155 2.67 9.13 4.88
N ILE A 156 2.31 8.13 5.69
CA ILE A 156 1.98 6.80 5.15
C ILE A 156 0.69 6.91 4.33
N ILE A 157 0.79 6.63 3.04
CA ILE A 157 -0.34 6.65 2.10
C ILE A 157 -1.06 5.31 2.10
N GLY A 158 -0.36 4.25 2.48
CA GLY A 158 -0.97 2.94 2.68
C GLY A 158 0.03 1.79 2.68
N PHE A 159 -0.55 0.61 2.76
CA PHE A 159 0.14 -0.67 2.79
C PHE A 159 -0.31 -1.50 1.59
N VAL A 160 0.61 -1.86 0.72
CA VAL A 160 0.37 -2.75 -0.42
C VAL A 160 0.73 -4.18 -0.01
N TYR A 161 -0.27 -5.02 0.11
CA TYR A 161 -0.15 -6.45 0.38
C TYR A 161 0.05 -7.18 -0.94
N LEU A 162 1.03 -8.06 -1.03
CA LEU A 162 1.41 -8.78 -2.25
C LEU A 162 1.59 -10.27 -1.98
N GLY A 163 1.18 -11.09 -2.94
CA GLY A 163 1.34 -12.54 -2.91
C GLY A 163 0.56 -13.19 -4.05
N ARG A 164 0.52 -14.53 -4.08
CA ARG A 164 -0.36 -15.25 -5.02
C ARG A 164 -1.80 -15.14 -4.56
N GLN A 165 -2.68 -14.82 -5.51
CA GLN A 165 -4.11 -14.78 -5.26
C GLN A 165 -4.69 -16.20 -5.29
N LEU A 166 -5.45 -16.57 -4.25
CA LEU A 166 -6.05 -17.92 -4.14
C LEU A 166 -7.27 -18.11 -5.04
N ALA A 167 -7.96 -17.02 -5.36
CA ALA A 167 -9.12 -17.02 -6.25
C ALA A 167 -9.17 -15.70 -7.02
N PRO A 168 -9.62 -15.71 -8.28
CA PRO A 168 -9.81 -14.48 -9.03
C PRO A 168 -10.71 -13.51 -8.27
N GLY A 169 -10.40 -12.23 -8.30
CA GLY A 169 -11.28 -11.19 -7.79
C GLY A 169 -12.56 -11.12 -8.64
N LYS A 170 -13.61 -10.58 -8.05
CA LYS A 170 -14.81 -10.29 -8.83
C LYS A 170 -14.61 -8.96 -9.54
N PRO A 171 -14.75 -8.92 -10.88
CA PRO A 171 -14.79 -7.65 -11.61
C PRO A 171 -15.88 -6.74 -11.02
N ARG A 172 -15.62 -5.45 -11.00
CA ARG A 172 -16.62 -4.46 -10.59
C ARG A 172 -17.18 -3.82 -11.84
N GLU A 173 -18.50 -3.88 -11.99
CA GLU A 173 -19.16 -3.04 -12.96
C GLU A 173 -19.23 -1.62 -12.43
N HIS A 174 -18.79 -0.66 -13.24
CA HIS A 174 -18.83 0.76 -12.92
C HIS A 174 -19.72 1.48 -13.93
N THR A 175 -20.65 2.29 -13.42
CA THR A 175 -21.39 3.24 -14.25
C THR A 175 -20.73 4.62 -14.14
N LEU A 176 -20.70 5.33 -15.26
CA LEU A 176 -20.27 6.74 -15.31
C LEU A 176 -21.43 7.71 -15.06
N THR A 177 -22.64 7.19 -14.85
CA THR A 177 -23.82 8.01 -14.60
C THR A 177 -23.63 8.89 -13.36
N GLY A 178 -23.77 10.19 -13.55
CA GLY A 178 -23.55 11.18 -12.49
C GLY A 178 -22.08 11.51 -12.17
N LEU A 179 -21.11 10.83 -12.81
CA LEU A 179 -19.68 11.12 -12.65
C LEU A 179 -19.12 12.03 -13.75
N VAL A 180 -19.79 12.11 -14.89
CA VAL A 180 -19.35 12.90 -16.06
C VAL A 180 -20.34 14.02 -16.33
N ARG A 181 -19.81 15.20 -16.55
CA ARG A 181 -20.56 16.37 -17.02
C ARG A 181 -19.91 16.91 -18.30
N TYR A 182 -20.67 17.00 -19.35
CA TYR A 182 -20.27 17.69 -20.59
C TYR A 182 -20.64 19.17 -20.47
N LEU A 183 -19.70 20.08 -20.80
CA LEU A 183 -19.87 21.53 -20.71
C LEU A 183 -20.11 22.13 -22.08
#